data_5113b2f57a2d367bf78993a342ecac6b
#
_entry.id   5113b2f57a2d367bf78993a342ecac6b
#
_cell.length_a   1.000
_cell.length_b   1.000
_cell.length_c   1.000
_cell.angle_alpha   90.00
_cell.angle_beta   90.00
_cell.angle_gamma   90.00
#
_symmetry.space_group_name_H-M   'P 1'
#
loop_
_entity.id
_entity.type
_entity.pdbx_description
1 polymer ?
#
loop_
_entity_poly.entity_id
_entity_poly.type
_entity_poly.pdbx_seq_one_letter_code
_entity_poly.pdbx_strand_id
1 'polypeptide(L)'
;FILCLCCALTVAQATGEDRLNDSDANVFGHVLDKKTGEHLPFINVLLKGTTIGTTTDNSGHYFLKNLPEGKFTLEYKALGYKTVSKEVSLKKGKTLEINVELEEDQIALDGVVVSANRAETSRRLAPTLVNVLDAKVFTTTNAVNLAQGLNFQPGVRVETNCQNCGFQQVRINGLDGPYTQILIDSRPIFSALSGVYGLEQIPANMIERVEVMRGGGSALFGSSAIAGTINIITKEPLRNSGELSHTLTSIGGTSAFDNNTTLNASLVSENGKAGLYLFGQNRHRSGFDQDGDGFTELPKLKNQTVGFRSYLKTSTYSKLTFEYHHMNEYRRGGNLLDRPPHEADIAEQLEHSIDGGGLKFDLFSKDYKHKWSVFTSAQNTDRDSYYGTNQDPNAYGKTTDLTVMAGTQYAYSCLLYT
;
A
#
# COMPACT_ATOMS: atom_id res chain seq x y z
N PHE A 1 -10.63 22.89 -4.80
CA PHE A 1 -10.42 21.54 -4.16
C PHE A 1 -11.50 21.23 -3.13
N ILE A 2 -11.88 22.17 -2.27
CA ILE A 2 -12.98 22.01 -1.28
C ILE A 2 -14.34 21.80 -1.97
N LEU A 3 -14.57 22.37 -3.16
CA LEU A 3 -15.80 22.21 -3.94
C LEU A 3 -16.02 20.76 -4.45
N CYS A 4 -14.97 20.02 -4.80
CA CYS A 4 -15.09 18.63 -5.21
C CYS A 4 -15.42 17.68 -4.05
N LEU A 5 -14.94 17.95 -2.85
CA LEU A 5 -15.26 17.14 -1.67
C LEU A 5 -16.72 17.32 -1.25
N CYS A 6 -17.28 18.53 -1.39
CA CYS A 6 -18.72 18.80 -1.17
C CYS A 6 -19.60 18.14 -2.24
N CYS A 7 -19.18 18.06 -3.52
CA CYS A 7 -19.91 17.34 -4.56
C CYS A 7 -19.96 15.82 -4.33
N ALA A 8 -18.90 15.23 -3.77
CA ALA A 8 -18.91 13.81 -3.44
C ALA A 8 -19.86 13.47 -2.28
N LEU A 9 -20.03 14.39 -1.35
CA LEU A 9 -20.99 14.24 -0.23
C LEU A 9 -22.46 14.50 -0.65
N THR A 10 -22.70 15.38 -1.62
CA THR A 10 -24.06 15.67 -2.11
C THR A 10 -24.59 14.63 -3.12
N VAL A 11 -23.73 13.96 -3.87
CA VAL A 11 -24.12 12.84 -4.76
C VAL A 11 -24.59 11.62 -3.94
N ALA A 12 -24.13 11.46 -2.70
CA ALA A 12 -24.59 10.39 -1.83
C ALA A 12 -26.04 10.57 -1.34
N GLN A 13 -26.63 11.78 -1.47
CA GLN A 13 -28.03 12.06 -1.11
C GLN A 13 -29.01 12.08 -2.29
N ALA A 14 -28.51 12.05 -3.54
CA ALA A 14 -29.35 12.24 -4.74
C ALA A 14 -29.69 10.95 -5.49
N THR A 15 -29.21 9.78 -5.08
CA THR A 15 -29.64 8.51 -5.67
C THR A 15 -30.84 7.99 -4.89
N GLY A 16 -32.00 8.12 -5.51
CA GLY A 16 -33.25 7.58 -5.01
C GLY A 16 -33.12 6.09 -4.64
N GLU A 17 -33.88 5.69 -3.66
CA GLU A 17 -34.03 4.38 -3.05
C GLU A 17 -34.05 3.22 -4.05
N ASP A 18 -32.88 2.76 -4.50
CA ASP A 18 -32.72 1.36 -4.79
C ASP A 18 -32.28 0.71 -3.47
N ARG A 19 -33.23 0.13 -2.77
CA ARG A 19 -33.04 -0.65 -1.54
C ARG A 19 -32.19 -1.87 -1.87
N LEU A 20 -30.89 -1.68 -2.01
CA LEU A 20 -29.92 -2.76 -2.06
C LEU A 20 -29.99 -3.48 -0.70
N ASN A 21 -30.84 -4.50 -0.69
CA ASN A 21 -30.98 -5.53 0.36
C ASN A 21 -31.01 -4.99 1.81
N ASP A 22 -32.11 -4.39 2.24
CA ASP A 22 -32.56 -4.43 3.63
C ASP A 22 -32.99 -5.87 3.95
N SER A 23 -32.05 -6.81 3.79
CA SER A 23 -32.34 -8.22 4.02
C SER A 23 -32.39 -8.53 5.51
N ASP A 24 -31.76 -7.67 6.33
CA ASP A 24 -31.53 -7.91 7.77
C ASP A 24 -30.90 -9.29 8.05
N ALA A 25 -30.28 -9.89 7.00
CA ALA A 25 -29.49 -11.08 7.13
C ALA A 25 -28.10 -10.72 7.63
N ASN A 26 -27.73 -11.20 8.80
CA ASN A 26 -26.47 -10.82 9.42
C ASN A 26 -25.66 -12.07 9.78
N VAL A 27 -24.33 -11.90 9.84
CA VAL A 27 -23.40 -12.91 10.37
C VAL A 27 -22.48 -12.25 11.37
N PHE A 28 -22.29 -12.87 12.52
CA PHE A 28 -21.30 -12.47 13.51
C PHE A 28 -20.58 -13.69 14.06
N GLY A 29 -19.50 -13.47 14.77
CA GLY A 29 -18.74 -14.52 15.43
C GLY A 29 -17.36 -14.06 15.83
N HIS A 30 -16.52 -15.01 16.18
CA HIS A 30 -15.14 -14.77 16.52
C HIS A 30 -14.21 -15.74 15.78
N VAL A 31 -12.98 -15.33 15.63
CA VAL A 31 -11.92 -16.12 15.00
C VAL A 31 -10.86 -16.40 16.05
N LEU A 32 -10.53 -17.69 16.21
CA LEU A 32 -9.58 -18.19 17.20
C LEU A 32 -8.36 -18.81 16.50
N ASP A 33 -7.23 -18.77 17.18
CA ASP A 33 -6.11 -19.63 16.87
C ASP A 33 -6.40 -21.06 17.34
N LYS A 34 -6.32 -22.01 16.43
CA LYS A 34 -6.66 -23.43 16.71
C LYS A 34 -5.75 -24.08 17.74
N LYS A 35 -4.50 -23.61 17.85
CA LYS A 35 -3.48 -24.19 18.74
C LYS A 35 -3.52 -23.58 20.14
N THR A 36 -3.66 -22.26 20.21
CA THR A 36 -3.60 -21.52 21.48
C THR A 36 -4.98 -21.24 22.07
N GLY A 37 -6.03 -21.26 21.23
CA GLY A 37 -7.38 -20.84 21.61
C GLY A 37 -7.52 -19.32 21.78
N GLU A 38 -6.49 -18.55 21.45
CA GLU A 38 -6.52 -17.10 21.55
C GLU A 38 -7.36 -16.48 20.44
N HIS A 39 -8.02 -15.39 20.74
CA HIS A 39 -8.76 -14.62 19.76
C HIS A 39 -7.82 -13.92 18.78
N LEU A 40 -8.09 -14.04 17.47
CA LEU A 40 -7.25 -13.48 16.42
C LEU A 40 -7.82 -12.14 15.92
N PRO A 41 -7.14 -11.02 16.22
CA PRO A 41 -7.51 -9.71 15.67
C PRO A 41 -7.09 -9.58 14.21
N PHE A 42 -7.78 -8.67 13.51
CA PHE A 42 -7.43 -8.24 12.14
C PHE A 42 -7.50 -9.33 11.06
N ILE A 43 -8.30 -10.38 11.28
CA ILE A 43 -8.58 -11.41 10.29
C ILE A 43 -9.58 -10.87 9.27
N ASN A 44 -9.26 -10.95 7.98
CA ASN A 44 -10.19 -10.58 6.92
C ASN A 44 -11.29 -11.63 6.80
N VAL A 45 -12.55 -11.19 6.90
CA VAL A 45 -13.75 -12.01 6.72
C VAL A 45 -14.50 -11.49 5.50
N LEU A 46 -14.50 -12.27 4.42
CA LEU A 46 -14.99 -11.86 3.12
C LEU A 46 -16.11 -12.77 2.65
N LEU A 47 -17.16 -12.19 2.05
CA LEU A 47 -18.16 -12.95 1.31
C LEU A 47 -17.63 -13.16 -0.11
N LYS A 48 -17.20 -14.39 -0.41
CA LYS A 48 -16.49 -14.76 -1.63
C LYS A 48 -17.22 -14.29 -2.88
N GLY A 49 -16.47 -13.67 -3.81
CA GLY A 49 -16.99 -13.17 -5.08
C GLY A 49 -17.85 -11.89 -4.97
N THR A 50 -17.90 -11.27 -3.80
CA THR A 50 -18.60 -10.00 -3.59
C THR A 50 -17.61 -8.92 -3.12
N THR A 51 -18.11 -7.70 -3.01
CA THR A 51 -17.36 -6.60 -2.38
C THR A 51 -17.59 -6.51 -0.87
N ILE A 52 -18.35 -7.48 -0.29
CA ILE A 52 -18.75 -7.46 1.13
C ILE A 52 -17.67 -8.15 1.96
N GLY A 53 -17.19 -7.47 2.97
CA GLY A 53 -16.22 -8.01 3.92
C GLY A 53 -16.03 -7.10 5.12
N THR A 54 -15.39 -7.63 6.13
CA THR A 54 -14.98 -6.94 7.36
C THR A 54 -13.69 -7.55 7.89
N THR A 55 -13.17 -7.01 8.99
CA THR A 55 -12.08 -7.62 9.76
C THR A 55 -12.53 -7.88 11.18
N THR A 56 -11.90 -8.86 11.83
CA THR A 56 -12.07 -9.00 13.27
C THR A 56 -11.49 -7.79 13.99
N ASP A 57 -12.13 -7.40 15.09
CA ASP A 57 -11.67 -6.33 15.99
C ASP A 57 -10.49 -6.80 16.87
N ASN A 58 -10.05 -5.95 17.80
CA ASN A 58 -8.95 -6.28 18.71
C ASN A 58 -9.24 -7.49 19.64
N SER A 59 -10.51 -7.83 19.82
CA SER A 59 -10.98 -8.98 20.59
C SER A 59 -11.31 -10.19 19.71
N GLY A 60 -10.94 -10.15 18.42
CA GLY A 60 -11.13 -11.25 17.46
C GLY A 60 -12.56 -11.44 17.00
N HIS A 61 -13.48 -10.51 17.28
CA HIS A 61 -14.88 -10.60 16.86
C HIS A 61 -15.12 -9.87 15.54
N TYR A 62 -16.09 -10.34 14.76
CA TYR A 62 -16.51 -9.71 13.53
C TYR A 62 -18.02 -9.66 13.40
N PHE A 63 -18.51 -8.72 12.59
CA PHE A 63 -19.92 -8.56 12.30
C PHE A 63 -20.11 -8.11 10.85
N LEU A 64 -20.95 -8.82 10.09
CA LEU A 64 -21.38 -8.52 8.74
C LEU A 64 -22.89 -8.29 8.74
N LYS A 65 -23.34 -7.12 8.28
CA LYS A 65 -24.74 -6.69 8.28
C LYS A 65 -25.34 -6.66 6.88
N ASN A 66 -26.67 -6.83 6.80
CA ASN A 66 -27.43 -6.64 5.58
C ASN A 66 -26.89 -7.42 4.40
N LEU A 67 -26.56 -8.68 4.61
CA LEU A 67 -26.03 -9.58 3.58
C LEU A 67 -27.12 -9.98 2.59
N PRO A 68 -26.78 -10.21 1.31
CA PRO A 68 -27.73 -10.70 0.32
C PRO A 68 -28.24 -12.09 0.70
N GLU A 69 -29.51 -12.36 0.42
CA GLU A 69 -30.10 -13.68 0.63
C GLU A 69 -29.54 -14.71 -0.36
N GLY A 70 -29.33 -15.93 0.08
CA GLY A 70 -28.83 -17.01 -0.75
C GLY A 70 -27.77 -17.87 -0.10
N LYS A 71 -27.14 -18.73 -0.90
CA LYS A 71 -25.99 -19.53 -0.48
C LYS A 71 -24.72 -18.81 -0.87
N PHE A 72 -23.84 -18.62 0.07
CA PHE A 72 -22.55 -17.95 -0.10
C PHE A 72 -21.44 -18.70 0.63
N THR A 73 -20.21 -18.35 0.32
CA THR A 73 -19.04 -18.82 1.04
C THR A 73 -18.40 -17.65 1.76
N LEU A 74 -18.27 -17.76 3.08
CA LEU A 74 -17.43 -16.85 3.89
C LEU A 74 -15.98 -17.36 3.85
N GLU A 75 -15.06 -16.50 3.52
CA GLU A 75 -13.62 -16.78 3.57
C GLU A 75 -12.95 -15.97 4.67
N TYR A 76 -12.20 -16.67 5.51
CA TYR A 76 -11.41 -16.10 6.62
C TYR A 76 -9.93 -16.17 6.22
N LYS A 77 -9.31 -15.01 6.08
CA LYS A 77 -7.95 -14.88 5.55
C LYS A 77 -7.08 -14.01 6.44
N ALA A 78 -5.93 -14.53 6.79
CA ALA A 78 -4.85 -13.75 7.40
C ALA A 78 -3.49 -14.27 6.94
N LEU A 79 -2.49 -13.41 6.94
CA LEU A 79 -1.13 -13.84 6.67
C LEU A 79 -0.62 -14.68 7.84
N GLY A 80 0.00 -15.82 7.54
CA GLY A 80 0.48 -16.76 8.54
C GLY A 80 -0.57 -17.78 9.00
N TYR A 81 -1.79 -17.77 8.43
CA TYR A 81 -2.84 -18.73 8.71
C TYR A 81 -3.40 -19.35 7.44
N LYS A 82 -3.79 -20.61 7.51
CA LYS A 82 -4.51 -21.28 6.42
C LYS A 82 -5.86 -20.61 6.22
N THR A 83 -6.20 -20.31 4.96
CA THR A 83 -7.53 -19.78 4.61
C THR A 83 -8.60 -20.80 4.95
N VAL A 84 -9.61 -20.38 5.72
CA VAL A 84 -10.79 -21.20 6.01
C VAL A 84 -11.99 -20.68 5.25
N SER A 85 -12.74 -21.59 4.59
CA SER A 85 -13.98 -21.29 3.87
C SER A 85 -15.15 -21.98 4.54
N LYS A 86 -16.26 -21.25 4.76
CA LYS A 86 -17.52 -21.77 5.34
C LYS A 86 -18.68 -21.45 4.43
N GLU A 87 -19.41 -22.47 4.00
CA GLU A 87 -20.67 -22.26 3.28
C GLU A 87 -21.75 -21.78 4.25
N VAL A 88 -22.51 -20.77 3.86
CA VAL A 88 -23.56 -20.15 4.65
C VAL A 88 -24.82 -19.98 3.82
N SER A 89 -25.96 -20.21 4.44
CA SER A 89 -27.26 -19.93 3.82
C SER A 89 -27.90 -18.74 4.53
N LEU A 90 -27.88 -17.61 3.86
CA LEU A 90 -28.37 -16.34 4.38
C LEU A 90 -29.85 -16.18 4.08
N LYS A 91 -30.65 -15.86 5.11
CA LYS A 91 -32.09 -15.66 5.01
C LYS A 91 -32.47 -14.32 5.62
N LYS A 92 -33.44 -13.65 5.03
CA LYS A 92 -33.96 -12.35 5.48
C LYS A 92 -34.35 -12.40 6.99
N GLY A 93 -33.94 -11.37 7.74
CA GLY A 93 -34.24 -11.21 9.15
C GLY A 93 -33.59 -12.25 10.05
N LYS A 94 -32.58 -12.99 9.58
CA LYS A 94 -31.85 -13.98 10.37
C LYS A 94 -30.40 -13.55 10.61
N THR A 95 -29.99 -13.64 11.86
CA THR A 95 -28.59 -13.47 12.27
C THR A 95 -28.00 -14.84 12.57
N LEU A 96 -26.87 -15.15 11.91
CA LEU A 96 -26.13 -16.41 12.12
C LEU A 96 -24.85 -16.11 12.92
N GLU A 97 -24.60 -16.97 13.90
CA GLU A 97 -23.32 -16.98 14.61
C GLU A 97 -22.39 -18.03 13.97
N ILE A 98 -21.20 -17.61 13.57
CA ILE A 98 -20.21 -18.48 12.93
C ILE A 98 -18.84 -18.21 13.55
N ASN A 99 -18.39 -19.14 14.39
CA ASN A 99 -17.09 -19.12 15.00
C ASN A 99 -16.12 -19.98 14.19
N VAL A 100 -14.89 -19.52 14.01
CA VAL A 100 -13.90 -20.18 13.16
C VAL A 100 -12.57 -20.26 13.88
N GLU A 101 -11.95 -21.43 13.78
CA GLU A 101 -10.57 -21.65 14.21
C GLU A 101 -9.65 -21.62 12.99
N LEU A 102 -8.60 -20.81 13.05
CA LEU A 102 -7.55 -20.77 12.06
C LEU A 102 -6.33 -21.55 12.55
N GLU A 103 -5.76 -22.33 11.67
CA GLU A 103 -4.51 -23.05 11.89
C GLU A 103 -3.35 -22.24 11.33
N GLU A 104 -2.29 -22.06 12.14
CA GLU A 104 -1.06 -21.43 11.65
C GLU A 104 -0.52 -22.17 10.43
N ASP A 105 -0.20 -21.43 9.40
CA ASP A 105 0.51 -21.94 8.22
C ASP A 105 2.00 -21.59 8.36
N GLN A 106 2.78 -22.50 8.93
CA GLN A 106 4.22 -22.32 9.13
C GLN A 106 4.99 -22.14 7.81
N ILE A 107 4.40 -22.50 6.68
CA ILE A 107 4.99 -22.35 5.36
C ILE A 107 4.44 -21.12 4.63
N ALA A 108 3.39 -20.47 5.18
CA ALA A 108 2.71 -19.26 4.65
C ALA A 108 2.38 -19.34 3.13
N LEU A 109 2.05 -20.54 2.63
CA LEU A 109 1.78 -20.76 1.20
C LEU A 109 0.35 -20.46 0.79
N ASP A 110 -0.59 -20.38 1.73
CA ASP A 110 -2.02 -20.17 1.45
C ASP A 110 -2.45 -18.70 1.42
N GLY A 111 -1.51 -17.75 1.56
CA GLY A 111 -1.78 -16.32 1.40
C GLY A 111 -2.23 -15.98 -0.03
N VAL A 112 -3.07 -14.94 -0.17
CA VAL A 112 -3.48 -14.40 -1.47
C VAL A 112 -2.47 -13.37 -1.95
N VAL A 113 -2.02 -13.52 -3.19
CA VAL A 113 -1.14 -12.58 -3.88
C VAL A 113 -1.80 -12.07 -5.16
N VAL A 114 -1.46 -10.85 -5.55
CA VAL A 114 -1.98 -10.19 -6.75
C VAL A 114 -0.90 -10.08 -7.84
N SER A 115 0.36 -10.04 -7.43
CA SER A 115 1.50 -9.74 -8.33
C SER A 115 1.78 -10.84 -9.35
N ALA A 116 1.38 -12.08 -9.09
CA ALA A 116 1.68 -13.21 -9.99
C ALA A 116 0.96 -13.13 -11.34
N ASN A 117 -0.26 -12.59 -11.37
CA ASN A 117 -1.11 -12.54 -12.57
C ASN A 117 -2.05 -11.33 -12.62
N ARG A 118 -1.80 -10.30 -11.80
CA ARG A 118 -2.64 -9.11 -11.59
C ARG A 118 -4.05 -9.42 -11.05
N ALA A 119 -4.30 -10.62 -10.60
CA ALA A 119 -5.55 -11.04 -9.99
C ALA A 119 -5.28 -11.73 -8.67
N GLU A 120 -6.24 -11.66 -7.76
CA GLU A 120 -6.14 -12.39 -6.49
C GLU A 120 -6.03 -13.90 -6.75
N THR A 121 -4.90 -14.46 -6.37
CA THR A 121 -4.58 -15.87 -6.56
C THR A 121 -3.96 -16.40 -5.28
N SER A 122 -4.30 -17.64 -4.90
CA SER A 122 -3.59 -18.30 -3.82
C SER A 122 -2.09 -18.34 -4.15
N ARG A 123 -1.25 -17.97 -3.21
CA ARG A 123 0.21 -17.99 -3.37
C ARG A 123 0.72 -19.35 -3.80
N ARG A 124 0.08 -20.42 -3.36
CA ARG A 124 0.40 -21.81 -3.73
C ARG A 124 0.13 -22.11 -5.20
N LEU A 125 -0.91 -21.47 -5.79
CA LEU A 125 -1.32 -21.64 -7.19
C LEU A 125 -0.73 -20.56 -8.10
N ALA A 126 0.05 -19.64 -7.54
CA ALA A 126 0.67 -18.58 -8.31
C ALA A 126 1.67 -19.14 -9.31
N PRO A 127 1.65 -18.72 -10.58
CA PRO A 127 2.56 -19.23 -11.62
C PRO A 127 4.02 -18.85 -11.38
N THR A 128 4.26 -17.88 -10.50
CA THR A 128 5.59 -17.39 -10.11
C THR A 128 5.70 -17.29 -8.59
N LEU A 129 6.93 -17.46 -8.08
CA LEU A 129 7.17 -17.31 -6.66
C LEU A 129 7.01 -15.85 -6.23
N VAL A 130 6.04 -15.59 -5.36
CA VAL A 130 5.81 -14.27 -4.74
C VAL A 130 6.11 -14.35 -3.25
N ASN A 131 7.06 -13.56 -2.80
CA ASN A 131 7.30 -13.36 -1.39
C ASN A 131 6.44 -12.21 -0.87
N VAL A 132 5.92 -12.36 0.34
CA VAL A 132 5.06 -11.35 0.97
C VAL A 132 5.74 -10.84 2.24
N LEU A 133 5.84 -9.52 2.31
CA LEU A 133 6.28 -8.77 3.48
C LEU A 133 5.06 -8.07 4.05
N ASP A 134 4.59 -8.47 5.22
CA ASP A 134 3.38 -7.92 5.82
C ASP A 134 3.62 -6.63 6.62
N ALA A 135 2.54 -5.93 6.98
CA ALA A 135 2.61 -4.71 7.78
C ALA A 135 3.27 -4.94 9.15
N LYS A 136 3.21 -6.16 9.71
CA LYS A 136 3.80 -6.50 11.01
C LYS A 136 5.32 -6.37 10.98
N VAL A 137 5.96 -6.67 9.84
CA VAL A 137 7.41 -6.50 9.71
C VAL A 137 7.78 -5.03 9.88
N PHE A 138 7.05 -4.11 9.24
CA PHE A 138 7.30 -2.67 9.37
C PHE A 138 7.13 -2.19 10.82
N THR A 139 6.10 -2.64 11.52
CA THR A 139 5.88 -2.25 12.93
C THR A 139 6.90 -2.88 13.87
N THR A 140 7.25 -4.15 13.69
CA THR A 140 8.21 -4.85 14.55
C THR A 140 9.63 -4.32 14.39
N THR A 141 10.00 -3.89 13.19
CA THR A 141 11.33 -3.34 12.89
C THR A 141 11.40 -1.82 13.02
N ASN A 142 10.28 -1.16 13.35
CA ASN A 142 10.14 0.30 13.35
C ASN A 142 10.53 0.94 11.99
N ALA A 143 10.32 0.22 10.89
CA ALA A 143 10.59 0.74 9.56
C ALA A 143 9.57 1.85 9.23
N VAL A 144 10.07 3.05 8.90
CA VAL A 144 9.22 4.23 8.64
C VAL A 144 8.86 4.39 7.16
N ASN A 145 9.52 3.65 6.27
CA ASN A 145 9.29 3.68 4.82
C ASN A 145 9.51 2.31 4.17
N LEU A 146 9.18 2.22 2.88
CA LEU A 146 9.32 1.00 2.09
C LEU A 146 10.76 0.50 2.06
N ALA A 147 11.74 1.38 1.85
CA ALA A 147 13.15 1.00 1.71
C ALA A 147 13.66 0.26 2.95
N GLN A 148 13.35 0.75 4.14
CA GLN A 148 13.74 0.12 5.39
C GLN A 148 13.09 -1.26 5.56
N GLY A 149 11.80 -1.40 5.22
CA GLY A 149 11.11 -2.68 5.31
C GLY A 149 11.68 -3.73 4.33
N LEU A 150 12.05 -3.33 3.12
CA LEU A 150 12.60 -4.22 2.11
C LEU A 150 13.95 -4.86 2.50
N ASN A 151 14.71 -4.26 3.41
CA ASN A 151 15.94 -4.86 3.94
C ASN A 151 15.71 -6.19 4.68
N PHE A 152 14.49 -6.44 5.13
CA PHE A 152 14.11 -7.70 5.78
C PHE A 152 13.59 -8.76 4.80
N GLN A 153 13.59 -8.46 3.49
CA GLN A 153 13.12 -9.39 2.47
C GLN A 153 14.29 -10.18 1.87
N PRO A 154 14.37 -11.52 2.06
CA PRO A 154 15.42 -12.34 1.48
C PRO A 154 15.49 -12.22 -0.05
N GLY A 155 16.71 -12.04 -0.59
CA GLY A 155 16.95 -11.89 -2.02
C GLY A 155 16.69 -10.50 -2.58
N VAL A 156 16.38 -9.54 -1.71
CA VAL A 156 16.27 -8.11 -1.99
C VAL A 156 17.35 -7.38 -1.20
N ARG A 157 18.03 -6.45 -1.81
CA ARG A 157 19.00 -5.57 -1.15
C ARG A 157 18.69 -4.13 -1.52
N VAL A 158 18.56 -3.29 -0.50
CA VAL A 158 18.47 -1.84 -0.67
C VAL A 158 19.88 -1.27 -0.46
N GLU A 159 20.38 -0.56 -1.46
CA GLU A 159 21.70 0.07 -1.43
C GLU A 159 21.56 1.58 -1.55
N THR A 160 22.38 2.32 -0.80
CA THR A 160 22.56 3.75 -0.98
C THR A 160 23.77 3.96 -1.88
N ASN A 161 23.55 4.41 -3.11
CA ASN A 161 24.62 4.55 -4.11
C ASN A 161 25.25 5.95 -4.14
N CYS A 162 24.65 6.89 -3.46
CA CYS A 162 25.15 8.25 -3.37
C CYS A 162 24.99 8.73 -1.94
N GLN A 163 26.10 9.05 -1.28
CA GLN A 163 26.09 9.55 0.09
C GLN A 163 25.41 10.91 0.17
N ASN A 164 25.79 11.83 -0.70
CA ASN A 164 25.31 13.21 -0.65
C ASN A 164 23.83 13.35 -1.02
N CYS A 165 23.32 12.59 -1.99
CA CYS A 165 21.91 12.66 -2.39
C CYS A 165 21.03 11.64 -1.63
N GLY A 166 21.64 10.63 -1.01
CA GLY A 166 20.91 9.55 -0.34
C GLY A 166 20.07 8.70 -1.31
N PHE A 167 20.54 8.56 -2.55
CA PHE A 167 19.88 7.76 -3.56
C PHE A 167 19.88 6.29 -3.14
N GLN A 168 18.69 5.72 -3.04
CA GLN A 168 18.50 4.30 -2.71
C GLN A 168 17.95 3.55 -3.91
N GLN A 169 18.57 2.41 -4.22
CA GLN A 169 18.05 1.49 -5.23
C GLN A 169 17.84 0.10 -4.64
N VAL A 170 16.89 -0.62 -5.21
CA VAL A 170 16.65 -2.01 -4.87
C VAL A 170 17.34 -2.90 -5.89
N ARG A 171 18.12 -3.85 -5.40
CA ARG A 171 18.65 -4.96 -6.20
C ARG A 171 17.86 -6.23 -5.91
N ILE A 172 17.37 -6.88 -6.94
CA ILE A 172 16.76 -8.21 -6.88
C ILE A 172 17.69 -9.18 -7.58
N ASN A 173 18.15 -10.22 -6.86
CA ASN A 173 19.08 -11.22 -7.38
C ASN A 173 20.37 -10.62 -8.00
N GLY A 174 20.82 -9.48 -7.48
CA GLY A 174 22.02 -8.77 -7.96
C GLY A 174 21.83 -7.85 -9.15
N LEU A 175 20.64 -7.81 -9.75
CA LEU A 175 20.31 -6.87 -10.84
C LEU A 175 19.96 -5.49 -10.28
N ASP A 176 20.38 -4.44 -10.97
CA ASP A 176 20.24 -3.04 -10.56
C ASP A 176 18.79 -2.54 -10.55
N GLY A 177 18.56 -1.46 -9.83
CA GLY A 177 17.25 -0.84 -9.62
C GLY A 177 16.42 -0.60 -10.89
N PRO A 178 16.98 -0.10 -12.00
CA PRO A 178 16.23 0.10 -13.24
C PRO A 178 15.58 -1.16 -13.83
N TYR A 179 16.03 -2.34 -13.44
CA TYR A 179 15.45 -3.62 -13.84
C TYR A 179 14.36 -4.14 -12.89
N THR A 180 14.05 -3.38 -11.85
CA THR A 180 13.00 -3.69 -10.86
C THR A 180 11.82 -2.76 -11.04
N GLN A 181 10.64 -3.31 -11.36
CA GLN A 181 9.41 -2.52 -11.47
C GLN A 181 8.75 -2.36 -10.11
N ILE A 182 8.54 -1.11 -9.68
CA ILE A 182 7.78 -0.79 -8.48
C ILE A 182 6.35 -0.44 -8.87
N LEU A 183 5.40 -1.01 -8.12
CA LEU A 183 3.97 -0.86 -8.34
C LEU A 183 3.27 -0.46 -7.06
N ILE A 184 2.20 0.31 -7.16
CA ILE A 184 1.21 0.48 -6.09
C ILE A 184 -0.12 -0.08 -6.60
N ASP A 185 -0.67 -1.05 -5.86
CA ASP A 185 -1.89 -1.78 -6.23
C ASP A 185 -1.88 -2.29 -7.68
N SER A 186 -0.75 -2.89 -8.08
CA SER A 186 -0.49 -3.47 -9.42
C SER A 186 -0.42 -2.44 -10.56
N ARG A 187 -0.26 -1.16 -10.24
CA ARG A 187 -0.12 -0.07 -11.21
C ARG A 187 1.27 0.55 -11.10
N PRO A 188 2.03 0.68 -12.18
CA PRO A 188 3.25 1.46 -12.17
C PRO A 188 2.88 2.94 -12.00
N ILE A 189 3.25 3.50 -10.86
CA ILE A 189 3.01 4.91 -10.54
C ILE A 189 4.32 5.70 -10.66
N PHE A 190 5.44 5.00 -10.68
CA PHE A 190 6.74 5.62 -10.74
C PHE A 190 7.13 5.93 -12.17
N SER A 191 7.29 7.20 -12.46
CA SER A 191 8.05 7.67 -13.60
C SER A 191 9.53 7.32 -13.42
N ALA A 192 10.31 7.38 -14.49
CA ALA A 192 11.76 7.22 -14.42
C ALA A 192 12.39 8.19 -13.42
N LEU A 193 11.81 9.38 -13.26
CA LEU A 193 12.25 10.41 -12.33
C LEU A 193 11.99 10.04 -10.87
N SER A 194 10.79 9.54 -10.56
CA SER A 194 10.41 9.11 -9.21
C SER A 194 11.04 7.77 -8.83
N GLY A 195 11.37 6.92 -9.80
CA GLY A 195 11.98 5.62 -9.57
C GLY A 195 13.33 5.69 -8.85
N VAL A 196 14.00 6.82 -8.95
CA VAL A 196 15.31 7.05 -8.31
C VAL A 196 15.19 7.23 -6.80
N TYR A 197 14.19 7.98 -6.31
CA TYR A 197 14.05 8.31 -4.88
C TYR A 197 12.80 7.70 -4.22
N GLY A 198 11.92 7.11 -5.02
CA GLY A 198 10.58 6.69 -4.61
C GLY A 198 10.50 5.70 -3.46
N LEU A 199 11.55 4.90 -3.23
CA LEU A 199 11.54 3.90 -2.16
C LEU A 199 11.48 4.51 -0.76
N GLU A 200 12.21 5.59 -0.52
CA GLU A 200 12.21 6.27 0.77
C GLU A 200 10.98 7.17 0.94
N GLN A 201 10.34 7.51 -0.18
CA GLN A 201 9.17 8.38 -0.23
C GLN A 201 7.87 7.68 0.15
N ILE A 202 7.81 6.34 0.05
CA ILE A 202 6.60 5.57 0.37
C ILE A 202 6.53 5.31 1.87
N PRO A 203 5.59 5.94 2.60
CA PRO A 203 5.48 5.79 4.04
C PRO A 203 4.94 4.41 4.41
N ALA A 204 5.54 3.80 5.44
CA ALA A 204 5.14 2.46 5.91
C ALA A 204 3.68 2.39 6.36
N ASN A 205 3.12 3.49 6.87
CA ASN A 205 1.76 3.52 7.41
C ASN A 205 0.65 3.35 6.37
N MET A 206 0.92 3.58 5.07
CA MET A 206 -0.04 3.30 4.00
C MET A 206 0.00 1.84 3.52
N ILE A 207 1.03 1.07 3.90
CA ILE A 207 1.30 -0.27 3.40
C ILE A 207 0.50 -1.30 4.19
N GLU A 208 -0.28 -2.14 3.52
CA GLU A 208 -0.86 -3.35 4.09
C GLU A 208 0.13 -4.52 3.98
N ARG A 209 0.70 -4.72 2.80
CA ARG A 209 1.76 -5.69 2.53
C ARG A 209 2.54 -5.31 1.29
N VAL A 210 3.73 -5.87 1.16
CA VAL A 210 4.54 -5.76 -0.06
C VAL A 210 4.73 -7.13 -0.66
N GLU A 211 4.38 -7.27 -1.92
CA GLU A 211 4.55 -8.50 -2.69
C GLU A 211 5.78 -8.37 -3.58
N VAL A 212 6.76 -9.23 -3.39
CA VAL A 212 8.00 -9.26 -4.17
C VAL A 212 7.98 -10.49 -5.07
N MET A 213 7.80 -10.27 -6.35
CA MET A 213 7.93 -11.30 -7.38
C MET A 213 9.34 -11.23 -7.96
N ARG A 214 10.07 -12.32 -7.89
CA ARG A 214 11.42 -12.42 -8.44
C ARG A 214 11.41 -13.10 -9.80
N GLY A 215 12.20 -12.58 -10.74
CA GLY A 215 12.24 -13.06 -12.11
C GLY A 215 11.29 -12.32 -13.04
N GLY A 216 11.23 -12.73 -14.29
CA GLY A 216 10.59 -12.00 -15.38
C GLY A 216 9.11 -11.69 -15.17
N GLY A 217 8.80 -10.44 -14.89
CA GLY A 217 7.46 -9.88 -14.83
C GLY A 217 7.10 -9.01 -16.03
N SER A 218 8.02 -8.91 -17.01
CA SER A 218 7.92 -7.94 -18.12
C SER A 218 6.65 -8.08 -18.95
N ALA A 219 6.16 -9.30 -19.15
CA ALA A 219 4.91 -9.54 -19.88
C ALA A 219 3.67 -8.93 -19.20
N LEU A 220 3.70 -8.82 -17.87
CA LEU A 220 2.58 -8.28 -17.09
C LEU A 220 2.77 -6.80 -16.73
N PHE A 221 3.99 -6.38 -16.44
CA PHE A 221 4.28 -5.11 -15.77
C PHE A 221 5.19 -4.16 -16.56
N GLY A 222 5.64 -4.58 -17.76
CA GLY A 222 6.44 -3.74 -18.65
C GLY A 222 7.94 -4.03 -18.59
N SER A 223 8.70 -3.29 -19.39
CA SER A 223 10.11 -3.54 -19.68
C SER A 223 11.04 -3.44 -18.47
N SER A 224 10.67 -2.67 -17.46
CA SER A 224 11.48 -2.53 -16.23
C SER A 224 11.38 -3.75 -15.29
N ALA A 225 10.44 -4.68 -15.51
CA ALA A 225 10.25 -5.85 -14.65
C ALA A 225 11.10 -7.05 -15.09
N ILE A 226 12.40 -6.85 -15.31
CA ILE A 226 13.35 -7.90 -15.74
C ILE A 226 13.86 -8.67 -14.52
N ALA A 227 14.32 -7.99 -13.48
CA ALA A 227 14.77 -8.57 -12.23
C ALA A 227 13.60 -9.06 -11.37
N GLY A 228 12.50 -8.34 -11.44
CA GLY A 228 11.28 -8.64 -10.70
C GLY A 228 10.37 -7.44 -10.52
N THR A 229 9.34 -7.63 -9.72
CA THR A 229 8.41 -6.55 -9.34
C THR A 229 8.29 -6.46 -7.83
N ILE A 230 8.13 -5.23 -7.34
CA ILE A 230 7.80 -4.92 -5.96
C ILE A 230 6.44 -4.22 -6.00
N ASN A 231 5.40 -4.92 -5.56
CA ASN A 231 4.04 -4.41 -5.58
C ASN A 231 3.59 -4.07 -4.15
N ILE A 232 3.34 -2.81 -3.91
CA ILE A 232 2.86 -2.28 -2.65
C ILE A 232 1.33 -2.38 -2.67
N ILE A 233 0.77 -3.16 -1.77
CA ILE A 233 -0.67 -3.22 -1.55
C ILE A 233 -1.00 -2.26 -0.42
N THR A 234 -1.85 -1.29 -0.73
CA THR A 234 -2.23 -0.24 0.22
C THR A 234 -3.38 -0.67 1.11
N LYS A 235 -3.41 -0.12 2.34
CA LYS A 235 -4.48 -0.38 3.31
C LYS A 235 -5.84 0.03 2.77
N GLU A 236 -6.84 -0.79 3.01
CA GLU A 236 -8.26 -0.47 2.74
C GLU A 236 -8.99 -0.12 4.05
N PRO A 237 -9.96 0.81 4.02
CA PRO A 237 -10.80 1.09 5.18
C PRO A 237 -11.82 -0.04 5.34
N LEU A 238 -11.62 -0.92 6.32
CA LEU A 238 -12.50 -2.05 6.61
C LEU A 238 -13.32 -1.84 7.88
N ARG A 239 -12.85 -0.96 8.79
CA ARG A 239 -13.48 -0.61 10.07
C ARG A 239 -13.08 0.79 10.49
N ASN A 240 -13.85 1.37 11.41
CA ASN A 240 -13.48 2.66 12.00
C ASN A 240 -12.28 2.49 12.92
N SER A 241 -11.22 3.26 12.67
CA SER A 241 -10.01 3.23 13.50
C SER A 241 -9.23 4.53 13.32
N GLY A 242 -8.38 4.84 14.30
CA GLY A 242 -7.42 5.94 14.24
C GLY A 242 -6.13 5.53 14.93
N GLU A 243 -5.00 5.94 14.38
CA GLU A 243 -3.67 5.67 14.89
C GLU A 243 -2.79 6.90 14.72
N LEU A 244 -2.13 7.30 15.78
CA LEU A 244 -1.08 8.32 15.78
C LEU A 244 0.19 7.67 16.29
N SER A 245 1.26 7.76 15.52
CA SER A 245 2.56 7.19 15.90
C SER A 245 3.67 8.22 15.75
N HIS A 246 4.65 8.16 16.64
CA HIS A 246 5.87 8.95 16.56
C HIS A 246 7.08 8.07 16.81
N THR A 247 8.04 8.12 15.88
CA THR A 247 9.30 7.39 15.98
C THR A 247 10.44 8.40 16.01
N LEU A 248 11.26 8.32 17.05
CA LEU A 248 12.49 9.10 17.21
C LEU A 248 13.67 8.15 17.14
N THR A 249 14.56 8.35 16.18
CA THR A 249 15.78 7.55 16.01
C THR A 249 17.00 8.44 16.17
N SER A 250 17.90 8.09 17.10
CA SER A 250 19.24 8.70 17.19
C SER A 250 20.14 8.04 16.16
N ILE A 251 20.85 8.85 15.38
CA ILE A 251 21.76 8.39 14.34
C ILE A 251 23.17 8.34 14.91
N GLY A 252 23.81 7.14 14.83
CA GLY A 252 25.18 6.95 15.32
C GLY A 252 25.39 7.20 16.81
N GLY A 253 24.33 7.29 17.62
CA GLY A 253 24.42 7.66 19.03
C GLY A 253 24.78 9.14 19.27
N THR A 254 24.60 9.98 18.27
CA THR A 254 24.92 11.42 18.29
C THR A 254 23.68 12.28 18.55
N SER A 255 23.81 13.60 18.41
CA SER A 255 22.71 14.56 18.43
C SER A 255 21.96 14.65 17.10
N ALA A 256 22.31 13.86 16.09
CA ALA A 256 21.55 13.76 14.85
C ALA A 256 20.35 12.82 15.04
N PHE A 257 19.17 13.29 14.66
CA PHE A 257 17.91 12.57 14.86
C PHE A 257 17.13 12.43 13.55
N ASP A 258 16.42 11.32 13.44
CA ASP A 258 15.34 11.10 12.47
C ASP A 258 14.01 11.05 13.24
N ASN A 259 13.17 12.05 13.03
CA ASN A 259 11.85 12.19 13.63
C ASN A 259 10.79 11.84 12.59
N ASN A 260 9.93 10.90 12.89
CA ASN A 260 8.84 10.51 12.01
C ASN A 260 7.52 10.46 12.77
N THR A 261 6.57 11.29 12.38
CA THR A 261 5.21 11.31 12.92
C THR A 261 4.24 10.85 11.84
N THR A 262 3.39 9.88 12.15
CA THR A 262 2.38 9.37 11.23
C THR A 262 0.99 9.42 11.83
N LEU A 263 0.00 9.71 10.99
CA LEU A 263 -1.41 9.69 11.32
C LEU A 263 -2.15 8.79 10.34
N ASN A 264 -2.99 7.89 10.85
CA ASN A 264 -3.90 7.09 10.06
C ASN A 264 -5.31 7.23 10.61
N ALA A 265 -6.30 7.31 9.72
CA ALA A 265 -7.71 7.25 10.11
C ALA A 265 -8.48 6.42 9.08
N SER A 266 -9.33 5.54 9.56
CA SER A 266 -10.21 4.72 8.73
C SER A 266 -11.65 4.96 9.17
N LEU A 267 -12.50 5.33 8.24
CA LEU A 267 -13.91 5.58 8.44
C LEU A 267 -14.71 4.70 7.48
N VAL A 268 -15.68 3.99 8.02
CA VAL A 268 -16.54 3.08 7.23
C VAL A 268 -17.99 3.37 7.59
N SER A 269 -18.84 3.52 6.57
CA SER A 269 -20.26 3.69 6.77
C SER A 269 -20.88 2.47 7.46
N GLU A 270 -21.93 2.65 8.25
CA GLU A 270 -22.60 1.57 9.00
C GLU A 270 -23.04 0.39 8.12
N ASN A 271 -23.44 0.67 6.88
CA ASN A 271 -23.84 -0.35 5.91
C ASN A 271 -22.65 -0.94 5.12
N GLY A 272 -21.41 -0.54 5.41
CA GLY A 272 -20.20 -1.00 4.73
C GLY A 272 -20.12 -0.65 3.25
N LYS A 273 -20.98 0.24 2.74
CA LYS A 273 -21.01 0.61 1.31
C LYS A 273 -19.95 1.63 0.93
N ALA A 274 -19.51 2.45 1.86
CA ALA A 274 -18.49 3.45 1.64
C ALA A 274 -17.42 3.38 2.74
N GLY A 275 -16.19 3.63 2.35
CA GLY A 275 -15.08 3.72 3.30
C GLY A 275 -14.06 4.74 2.83
N LEU A 276 -13.38 5.36 3.79
CA LEU A 276 -12.33 6.34 3.61
C LEU A 276 -11.16 6.01 4.53
N TYR A 277 -9.99 5.80 3.96
CA TYR A 277 -8.73 5.69 4.66
C TYR A 277 -7.92 6.96 4.42
N LEU A 278 -7.53 7.63 5.48
CA LEU A 278 -6.66 8.80 5.47
C LEU A 278 -5.30 8.41 6.05
N PHE A 279 -4.24 8.91 5.46
CA PHE A 279 -2.89 8.76 6.00
C PHE A 279 -2.10 10.04 5.86
N GLY A 280 -1.22 10.27 6.82
CA GLY A 280 -0.29 11.39 6.83
C GLY A 280 1.05 10.99 7.43
N GLN A 281 2.12 11.59 6.94
CA GLN A 281 3.47 11.45 7.47
C GLN A 281 4.16 12.82 7.47
N ASN A 282 4.87 13.11 8.56
CA ASN A 282 5.82 14.21 8.63
C ASN A 282 7.13 13.65 9.19
N ARG A 283 8.16 13.59 8.33
CA ARG A 283 9.48 13.08 8.67
C ARG A 283 10.53 14.17 8.52
N HIS A 284 11.38 14.26 9.48
CA HIS A 284 12.50 15.19 9.50
C HIS A 284 13.75 14.49 10.03
N ARG A 285 14.77 14.35 9.18
CA ARG A 285 16.08 13.78 9.52
C ARG A 285 17.15 14.86 9.44
N SER A 286 17.97 14.95 10.48
CA SER A 286 19.18 15.76 10.47
C SER A 286 20.19 15.22 9.48
N GLY A 287 21.00 16.07 8.86
CA GLY A 287 22.21 15.62 8.17
C GLY A 287 23.17 14.99 9.17
N PHE A 288 23.88 13.95 8.77
CA PHE A 288 24.82 13.23 9.61
C PHE A 288 26.16 13.05 8.89
N ASP A 289 27.20 13.57 9.51
CA ASP A 289 28.60 13.43 9.17
C ASP A 289 29.20 12.45 10.20
N GLN A 290 29.64 11.29 9.74
CA GLN A 290 30.09 10.21 10.62
C GLN A 290 31.55 10.32 10.97
N ASP A 291 32.38 10.74 10.04
CA ASP A 291 33.86 10.77 10.21
C ASP A 291 34.42 12.16 10.55
N GLY A 292 33.56 13.19 10.52
CA GLY A 292 33.92 14.55 10.93
C GLY A 292 34.67 15.34 9.86
N ASP A 293 34.59 14.93 8.61
CA ASP A 293 35.26 15.61 7.50
C ASP A 293 34.50 16.84 6.97
N GLY A 294 33.30 17.08 7.51
CA GLY A 294 32.41 18.19 7.16
C GLY A 294 31.41 17.85 6.03
N PHE A 295 31.46 16.64 5.49
CA PHE A 295 30.49 16.15 4.49
C PHE A 295 29.54 15.13 5.11
N THR A 296 28.34 15.02 4.56
CA THR A 296 27.33 14.13 5.11
C THR A 296 27.35 12.75 4.46
N GLU A 297 27.35 11.67 5.28
CA GLU A 297 27.05 10.30 4.85
C GLU A 297 25.56 10.05 4.77
N LEU A 298 24.75 10.78 5.55
CA LEU A 298 23.30 10.78 5.45
C LEU A 298 22.79 12.21 5.24
N PRO A 299 22.07 12.48 4.14
CA PRO A 299 21.57 13.82 3.85
C PRO A 299 20.48 14.23 4.83
N LYS A 300 20.38 15.54 5.07
CA LYS A 300 19.22 16.17 5.68
C LYS A 300 17.99 15.87 4.83
N LEU A 301 16.89 15.48 5.49
CA LEU A 301 15.64 15.11 4.84
C LEU A 301 14.46 15.76 5.54
N LYS A 302 13.55 16.32 4.77
CA LYS A 302 12.22 16.68 5.21
C LYS A 302 11.22 16.11 4.22
N ASN A 303 10.32 15.24 4.69
CA ASN A 303 9.29 14.61 3.87
C ASN A 303 7.94 14.82 4.54
N GLN A 304 6.98 15.32 3.79
CA GLN A 304 5.61 15.53 4.22
C GLN A 304 4.68 14.89 3.20
N THR A 305 3.95 13.88 3.64
CA THR A 305 3.00 13.15 2.78
C THR A 305 1.62 13.19 3.41
N VAL A 306 0.62 13.41 2.57
CA VAL A 306 -0.80 13.28 2.93
C VAL A 306 -1.52 12.59 1.79
N GLY A 307 -2.44 11.71 2.13
CA GLY A 307 -3.22 11.03 1.11
C GLY A 307 -4.46 10.36 1.67
N PHE A 308 -5.27 9.86 0.73
CA PHE A 308 -6.44 9.08 1.09
C PHE A 308 -6.75 8.02 0.04
N ARG A 309 -7.46 7.00 0.48
CA ARG A 309 -8.08 5.98 -0.35
C ARG A 309 -9.53 5.82 0.08
N SER A 310 -10.44 5.86 -0.86
CA SER A 310 -11.86 5.69 -0.61
C SER A 310 -12.46 4.62 -1.52
N TYR A 311 -13.51 3.98 -1.05
CA TYR A 311 -14.31 3.12 -1.89
C TYR A 311 -15.80 3.43 -1.77
N LEU A 312 -16.51 3.14 -2.84
CA LEU A 312 -17.96 3.13 -2.89
C LEU A 312 -18.42 1.81 -3.55
N LYS A 313 -19.15 0.98 -2.82
CA LYS A 313 -19.81 -0.20 -3.36
C LYS A 313 -21.10 0.25 -4.02
N THR A 314 -21.10 0.30 -5.36
CA THR A 314 -22.27 0.71 -6.14
C THR A 314 -23.31 -0.41 -6.23
N SER A 315 -22.88 -1.65 -6.00
CA SER A 315 -23.75 -2.83 -5.82
C SER A 315 -23.02 -3.90 -5.01
N THR A 316 -23.68 -5.01 -4.70
CA THR A 316 -23.06 -6.21 -4.11
C THR A 316 -21.90 -6.74 -4.94
N TYR A 317 -21.93 -6.49 -6.25
CA TYR A 317 -20.98 -7.04 -7.22
C TYR A 317 -20.10 -5.97 -7.87
N SER A 318 -20.17 -4.72 -7.43
CA SER A 318 -19.37 -3.64 -8.03
C SER A 318 -18.84 -2.67 -6.99
N LYS A 319 -17.59 -2.24 -7.20
CA LYS A 319 -16.87 -1.34 -6.31
C LYS A 319 -16.11 -0.29 -7.13
N LEU A 320 -16.29 0.96 -6.77
CA LEU A 320 -15.47 2.08 -7.23
C LEU A 320 -14.44 2.40 -6.14
N THR A 321 -13.19 2.55 -6.52
CA THR A 321 -12.09 2.95 -5.63
C THR A 321 -11.47 4.22 -6.18
N PHE A 322 -11.26 5.19 -5.31
CA PHE A 322 -10.57 6.44 -5.63
C PHE A 322 -9.46 6.67 -4.62
N GLU A 323 -8.29 7.09 -5.09
CA GLU A 323 -7.12 7.36 -4.26
C GLU A 323 -6.41 8.63 -4.74
N TYR A 324 -5.80 9.32 -3.79
CA TYR A 324 -4.96 10.49 -4.05
C TYR A 324 -3.92 10.63 -2.94
N HIS A 325 -2.73 11.09 -3.32
CA HIS A 325 -1.70 11.51 -2.38
C HIS A 325 -0.93 12.70 -2.92
N HIS A 326 -0.51 13.53 -1.98
CA HIS A 326 0.42 14.63 -2.21
C HIS A 326 1.62 14.47 -1.31
N MET A 327 2.82 14.74 -1.85
CA MET A 327 4.05 14.66 -1.11
C MET A 327 4.98 15.82 -1.47
N ASN A 328 5.55 16.44 -0.44
CA ASN A 328 6.67 17.37 -0.56
C ASN A 328 7.90 16.77 0.11
N GLU A 329 9.01 16.74 -0.61
CA GLU A 329 10.29 16.30 -0.09
C GLU A 329 11.36 17.35 -0.33
N TYR A 330 12.14 17.63 0.69
CA TYR A 330 13.39 18.38 0.62
C TYR A 330 14.53 17.47 1.08
N ARG A 331 15.61 17.41 0.32
CA ARG A 331 16.78 16.59 0.59
C ARG A 331 18.04 17.41 0.30
N ARG A 332 19.01 17.40 1.22
CA ARG A 332 20.24 18.16 1.10
C ARG A 332 21.41 17.40 1.72
N GLY A 333 22.43 17.11 0.92
CA GLY A 333 23.70 16.52 1.35
C GLY A 333 24.90 17.28 0.83
N GLY A 334 26.08 16.86 1.26
CA GLY A 334 27.35 17.53 1.04
C GLY A 334 27.78 18.33 2.27
N ASN A 335 28.47 19.44 2.09
CA ASN A 335 28.89 20.29 3.18
C ASN A 335 28.07 21.59 3.27
N LEU A 336 28.33 22.39 4.31
CA LEU A 336 27.71 23.71 4.56
C LEU A 336 26.18 23.68 4.41
N LEU A 337 25.52 22.72 5.11
CA LEU A 337 24.08 22.43 4.96
C LEU A 337 23.15 23.61 5.28
N ASP A 338 23.64 24.63 5.99
CA ASP A 338 22.88 25.84 6.36
C ASP A 338 23.04 26.98 5.34
N ARG A 339 23.84 26.78 4.29
CA ARG A 339 24.01 27.73 3.19
C ARG A 339 23.30 27.28 1.92
N PRO A 340 23.03 28.20 0.98
CA PRO A 340 22.59 27.84 -0.37
C PRO A 340 23.53 26.80 -0.99
N PRO A 341 23.02 25.83 -1.78
CA PRO A 341 23.84 24.73 -2.27
C PRO A 341 25.00 25.19 -3.18
N HIS A 342 24.84 26.30 -3.90
CA HIS A 342 25.89 26.86 -4.75
C HIS A 342 27.00 27.60 -3.98
N GLU A 343 26.89 27.71 -2.67
CA GLU A 343 27.97 28.23 -1.82
C GLU A 343 28.79 27.12 -1.15
N ALA A 344 28.40 25.88 -1.37
CA ALA A 344 29.08 24.70 -0.83
C ALA A 344 30.17 24.19 -1.79
N ASP A 345 31.17 23.50 -1.25
CA ASP A 345 32.23 22.90 -2.05
C ASP A 345 31.69 21.71 -2.85
N ILE A 346 30.85 20.89 -2.21
CA ILE A 346 30.05 19.82 -2.83
C ILE A 346 28.65 19.88 -2.25
N ALA A 347 27.65 19.93 -3.12
CA ALA A 347 26.27 19.93 -2.70
C ALA A 347 25.37 19.16 -3.66
N GLU A 348 24.46 18.40 -3.07
CA GLU A 348 23.31 17.83 -3.75
C GLU A 348 22.03 18.20 -3.01
N GLN A 349 21.14 18.92 -3.69
CA GLN A 349 19.85 19.31 -3.15
C GLN A 349 18.74 18.92 -4.09
N LEU A 350 17.67 18.39 -3.51
CA LEU A 350 16.47 18.00 -4.24
C LEU A 350 15.23 18.50 -3.51
N GLU A 351 14.34 19.07 -4.28
CA GLU A 351 13.00 19.43 -3.83
C GLU A 351 12.00 18.75 -4.77
N HIS A 352 11.16 17.87 -4.22
CA HIS A 352 10.12 17.19 -4.96
C HIS A 352 8.75 17.66 -4.49
N SER A 353 7.85 17.91 -5.45
CA SER A 353 6.42 18.01 -5.23
C SER A 353 5.75 16.97 -6.10
N ILE A 354 5.07 16.02 -5.48
CA ILE A 354 4.47 14.88 -6.16
C ILE A 354 2.97 14.85 -5.86
N ASP A 355 2.16 14.81 -6.92
CA ASP A 355 0.73 14.60 -6.87
C ASP A 355 0.40 13.31 -7.61
N GLY A 356 -0.17 12.34 -6.91
CA GLY A 356 -0.52 11.05 -7.49
C GLY A 356 -1.92 10.62 -7.14
N GLY A 357 -2.56 9.87 -8.04
CA GLY A 357 -3.88 9.35 -7.76
C GLY A 357 -4.40 8.38 -8.80
N GLY A 358 -5.55 7.78 -8.50
CA GLY A 358 -6.14 6.79 -9.38
C GLY A 358 -7.60 6.55 -9.12
N LEU A 359 -8.26 6.02 -10.15
CA LEU A 359 -9.63 5.58 -10.12
C LEU A 359 -9.68 4.14 -10.62
N LYS A 360 -10.41 3.27 -9.92
CA LYS A 360 -10.60 1.88 -10.30
C LYS A 360 -12.06 1.47 -10.12
N PHE A 361 -12.62 0.81 -11.13
CA PHE A 361 -13.94 0.20 -11.06
C PHE A 361 -13.81 -1.31 -11.24
N ASP A 362 -14.27 -2.08 -10.26
CA ASP A 362 -14.32 -3.54 -10.27
C ASP A 362 -15.79 -3.99 -10.40
N LEU A 363 -16.04 -4.92 -11.32
CA LEU A 363 -17.36 -5.55 -11.55
C LEU A 363 -17.21 -7.06 -11.51
N PHE A 364 -17.99 -7.73 -10.67
CA PHE A 364 -18.06 -9.19 -10.55
C PHE A 364 -19.36 -9.72 -11.16
N SER A 365 -19.31 -10.88 -11.80
CA SER A 365 -20.54 -11.59 -12.21
C SER A 365 -21.21 -12.24 -11.00
N LYS A 366 -22.53 -12.48 -11.11
CA LYS A 366 -23.31 -13.13 -10.03
C LYS A 366 -22.89 -14.57 -9.75
N ASP A 367 -22.28 -15.25 -10.70
CA ASP A 367 -21.71 -16.60 -10.55
C ASP A 367 -20.27 -16.62 -10.03
N TYR A 368 -19.71 -15.43 -9.73
CA TYR A 368 -18.35 -15.21 -9.17
C TYR A 368 -17.19 -15.70 -10.06
N LYS A 369 -17.48 -16.09 -11.30
CA LYS A 369 -16.45 -16.61 -12.21
C LYS A 369 -15.75 -15.51 -13.00
N HIS A 370 -16.42 -14.38 -13.19
CA HIS A 370 -15.94 -13.29 -14.04
C HIS A 370 -15.70 -12.04 -13.21
N LYS A 371 -14.56 -11.42 -13.42
CA LYS A 371 -14.22 -10.10 -12.86
C LYS A 371 -13.72 -9.19 -13.97
N TRP A 372 -14.33 -8.03 -14.09
CA TRP A 372 -13.85 -6.92 -14.92
C TRP A 372 -13.32 -5.82 -14.05
N SER A 373 -12.14 -5.29 -14.39
CA SER A 373 -11.54 -4.14 -13.73
C SER A 373 -11.16 -3.11 -14.78
N VAL A 374 -11.59 -1.86 -14.59
CA VAL A 374 -11.17 -0.72 -15.39
C VAL A 374 -10.49 0.26 -14.44
N PHE A 375 -9.34 0.79 -14.83
CA PHE A 375 -8.59 1.68 -13.98
C PHE A 375 -7.88 2.77 -14.78
N THR A 376 -7.66 3.90 -14.13
CA THR A 376 -6.77 4.97 -14.56
C THR A 376 -5.97 5.49 -13.38
N SER A 377 -4.76 5.92 -13.63
CA SER A 377 -3.92 6.60 -12.64
C SER A 377 -3.10 7.68 -13.31
N ALA A 378 -2.75 8.70 -12.56
CA ALA A 378 -1.86 9.76 -12.99
C ALA A 378 -0.95 10.16 -11.84
N GLN A 379 0.29 10.53 -12.17
CA GLN A 379 1.24 11.13 -11.25
C GLN A 379 1.94 12.28 -11.94
N ASN A 380 1.93 13.44 -11.29
CA ASN A 380 2.76 14.58 -11.63
C ASN A 380 3.90 14.70 -10.63
N THR A 381 5.12 14.91 -11.12
CA THR A 381 6.31 15.10 -10.30
C THR A 381 7.03 16.35 -10.78
N ASP A 382 7.07 17.36 -9.91
CA ASP A 382 7.91 18.53 -10.09
C ASP A 382 9.16 18.39 -9.23
N ARG A 383 10.34 18.56 -9.84
CA ARG A 383 11.62 18.47 -9.16
C ARG A 383 12.48 19.68 -9.47
N ASP A 384 12.87 20.39 -8.42
CA ASP A 384 13.98 21.32 -8.44
C ASP A 384 15.22 20.61 -7.87
N SER A 385 16.37 20.76 -8.53
CA SER A 385 17.60 20.04 -8.17
C SER A 385 18.82 20.95 -8.24
N TYR A 386 19.80 20.65 -7.43
CA TYR A 386 21.16 21.15 -7.54
C TYR A 386 22.13 19.98 -7.41
N TYR A 387 23.05 19.86 -8.36
CA TYR A 387 24.14 18.87 -8.32
C TYR A 387 25.43 19.61 -8.70
N GLY A 388 26.12 20.14 -7.71
CA GLY A 388 27.25 21.03 -7.96
C GLY A 388 28.45 20.78 -7.08
N THR A 389 29.61 21.15 -7.64
CA THR A 389 30.89 21.18 -6.95
C THR A 389 31.56 22.54 -7.20
N ASN A 390 32.48 22.91 -6.32
CA ASN A 390 33.25 24.13 -6.46
C ASN A 390 32.41 25.41 -6.59
N GLN A 391 31.30 25.46 -5.86
CA GLN A 391 30.43 26.65 -5.77
C GLN A 391 29.85 27.08 -7.13
N ASP A 392 29.46 26.12 -7.98
CA ASP A 392 28.91 26.41 -9.31
C ASP A 392 27.47 26.96 -9.24
N PRO A 393 27.24 28.24 -9.62
CA PRO A 393 25.88 28.81 -9.58
C PRO A 393 24.99 28.31 -10.72
N ASN A 394 25.50 27.54 -11.68
CA ASN A 394 24.78 27.05 -12.86
C ASN A 394 24.32 25.59 -12.73
N ALA A 395 24.64 24.93 -11.61
CA ALA A 395 24.32 23.51 -11.40
C ALA A 395 22.87 23.25 -10.95
N TYR A 396 21.97 24.22 -11.11
CA TYR A 396 20.54 24.07 -10.86
C TYR A 396 19.82 23.42 -12.04
N GLY A 397 18.89 22.57 -11.73
CA GLY A 397 18.01 21.92 -12.72
C GLY A 397 16.56 21.92 -12.28
N LYS A 398 15.64 21.99 -13.24
CA LYS A 398 14.22 21.83 -13.02
C LYS A 398 13.66 20.80 -13.97
N THR A 399 12.85 19.88 -13.45
CA THR A 399 12.24 18.82 -14.25
C THR A 399 10.80 18.62 -13.80
N THR A 400 9.89 18.54 -14.78
CA THR A 400 8.49 18.17 -14.57
C THR A 400 8.22 16.90 -15.36
N ASP A 401 7.55 15.93 -14.74
CA ASP A 401 7.18 14.67 -15.35
C ASP A 401 5.74 14.31 -15.02
N LEU A 402 4.95 14.05 -16.07
CA LEU A 402 3.57 13.60 -15.96
C LEU A 402 3.43 12.19 -16.53
N THR A 403 3.14 11.25 -15.67
CA THR A 403 2.82 9.87 -16.06
C THR A 403 1.31 9.64 -15.96
N VAL A 404 0.71 9.14 -17.04
CA VAL A 404 -0.71 8.75 -17.06
C VAL A 404 -0.82 7.32 -17.55
N MET A 405 -1.64 6.53 -16.86
CA MET A 405 -1.90 5.15 -17.21
C MET A 405 -3.40 4.86 -17.16
N ALA A 406 -3.88 4.12 -18.15
CA ALA A 406 -5.23 3.57 -18.15
C ALA A 406 -5.20 2.11 -18.62
N GLY A 407 -6.12 1.31 -18.11
CA GLY A 407 -6.16 -0.09 -18.49
C GLY A 407 -7.47 -0.76 -18.12
N THR A 408 -7.67 -1.91 -18.73
CA THR A 408 -8.76 -2.83 -18.40
C THR A 408 -8.21 -4.23 -18.22
N GLN A 409 -8.81 -4.97 -17.33
CA GLN A 409 -8.46 -6.36 -17.06
C GLN A 409 -9.72 -7.20 -16.91
N TYR A 410 -9.73 -8.35 -17.53
CA TYR A 410 -10.73 -9.38 -17.33
C TYR A 410 -10.07 -10.61 -16.72
N ALA A 411 -10.66 -11.14 -15.66
CA ALA A 411 -10.24 -12.38 -15.03
C ALA A 411 -11.41 -13.38 -15.02
N TYR A 412 -11.11 -14.62 -15.42
CA TYR A 412 -12.03 -15.75 -15.33
C TYR A 412 -11.48 -16.76 -14.33
N SER A 413 -12.26 -17.03 -13.29
CA SER A 413 -11.91 -18.01 -12.26
C SER A 413 -12.58 -19.34 -12.60
N CYS A 414 -11.82 -20.28 -13.14
CA CYS A 414 -12.26 -21.65 -13.34
C CYS A 414 -11.91 -22.46 -12.07
N LEU A 415 -12.91 -23.07 -11.46
CA LEU A 415 -12.68 -24.10 -10.45
C LEU A 415 -12.17 -25.36 -11.16
N LEU A 416 -10.87 -25.51 -11.26
CA LEU A 416 -10.26 -26.80 -11.52
C LEU A 416 -10.40 -27.62 -10.23
N TYR A 417 -11.29 -28.57 -10.23
CA TYR A 417 -11.31 -29.62 -9.21
C TYR A 417 -10.03 -30.45 -9.36
N THR A 418 -9.15 -30.36 -8.38
CA THR A 418 -8.11 -31.36 -8.14
C THR A 418 -8.41 -32.09 -6.85
#